data_9232d03c8cdf6e67478ccc0422d769e5
#
_entry.id   9232d03c8cdf6e67478ccc0422d769e5
#
_cell.length_a   1.000
_cell.length_b   1.000
_cell.length_c   1.000
_cell.angle_alpha   90.00
_cell.angle_beta   90.00
_cell.angle_gamma   90.00
#
_symmetry.space_group_name_H-M   'P 1'
#
loop_
_entity.id
_entity.type
_entity.pdbx_description
1 polymer ?
#
loop_
_entity_poly.entity_id
_entity_poly.type
_entity_poly.pdbx_seq_one_letter_code
_entity_poly.pdbx_strand_id
1 'polypeptide(L)'
;MASAKTEASAKSSNLIPGATGDWELVIGLEVHAQVASNSKLFSGSSTEFGAEPNSHVSLVDAAMPGMLPVINEECVAQAIRTGLGLKAQINNRSIFDRKNYFYPDLPQGYQISQYEIPVVGEGEVLIDIDGETKTVG
;
A
#
# COMPACT_ATOMS: atom_id res chain seq x y z
N MET A 1 18.41 2.22 46.60
CA MET A 1 18.98 1.57 45.42
C MET A 1 18.17 0.33 45.13
N ALA A 2 17.20 0.45 44.22
CA ALA A 2 16.38 -0.66 43.76
C ALA A 2 16.70 -0.86 42.28
N SER A 3 17.29 -2.00 41.97
CA SER A 3 17.70 -2.43 40.65
C SER A 3 16.46 -2.78 39.85
N ALA A 4 16.17 -2.02 38.79
CA ALA A 4 15.17 -2.37 37.79
C ALA A 4 15.72 -3.54 36.94
N LYS A 5 15.18 -4.73 37.14
CA LYS A 5 15.35 -5.85 36.22
C LYS A 5 14.50 -5.56 35.01
N THR A 6 15.16 -5.25 33.91
CA THR A 6 14.56 -5.28 32.56
C THR A 6 14.28 -6.73 32.23
N GLU A 7 13.02 -7.12 32.24
CA GLU A 7 12.58 -8.40 31.66
C GLU A 7 12.70 -8.30 30.12
N ALA A 8 13.76 -8.91 29.61
CA ALA A 8 13.88 -9.19 28.20
C ALA A 8 12.78 -10.22 27.85
N SER A 9 11.72 -9.80 27.17
CA SER A 9 10.77 -10.70 26.52
C SER A 9 11.55 -11.69 25.66
N ALA A 10 11.48 -12.96 26.01
CA ALA A 10 12.05 -14.04 25.22
C ALA A 10 11.30 -14.08 23.87
N LYS A 11 11.89 -13.49 22.83
CA LYS A 11 11.50 -13.78 21.45
C LYS A 11 11.70 -15.28 21.27
N SER A 12 10.62 -16.04 21.03
CA SER A 12 10.73 -17.41 20.56
C SER A 12 11.50 -17.35 19.24
N SER A 13 12.71 -17.83 19.22
CA SER A 13 13.53 -17.85 18.02
C SER A 13 12.92 -18.88 17.07
N ASN A 14 12.27 -18.40 15.99
CA ASN A 14 11.83 -19.24 14.86
C ASN A 14 13.05 -19.65 14.02
N LEU A 15 14.14 -20.06 14.67
CA LEU A 15 15.35 -20.45 14.00
C LEU A 15 15.28 -21.92 13.59
N ILE A 16 15.64 -22.19 12.35
CA ILE A 16 15.70 -23.52 11.76
C ILE A 16 17.17 -23.92 11.70
N PRO A 17 17.58 -25.02 12.36
CA PRO A 17 18.97 -25.50 12.29
C PRO A 17 19.40 -25.83 10.86
N GLY A 18 20.53 -25.30 10.43
CA GLY A 18 21.12 -25.57 9.12
C GLY A 18 22.57 -26.06 9.22
N ALA A 19 23.13 -26.55 8.14
CA ALA A 19 24.50 -27.07 8.09
C ALA A 19 25.59 -26.02 8.34
N THR A 20 25.28 -24.73 8.07
CA THR A 20 26.23 -23.61 8.19
C THR A 20 25.88 -22.63 9.31
N GLY A 21 24.85 -22.92 10.10
CA GLY A 21 24.31 -22.07 11.15
C GLY A 21 22.78 -22.10 11.16
N ASP A 22 22.20 -21.37 12.11
CA ASP A 22 20.75 -21.26 12.25
C ASP A 22 20.20 -20.23 11.26
N TRP A 23 19.01 -20.50 10.71
CA TRP A 23 18.32 -19.68 9.73
C TRP A 23 17.01 -19.16 10.30
N GLU A 24 16.72 -17.88 10.09
CA GLU A 24 15.42 -17.28 10.38
C GLU A 24 14.58 -17.25 9.10
N LEU A 25 13.34 -17.77 9.19
CA LEU A 25 12.37 -17.64 8.11
C LEU A 25 11.64 -16.30 8.23
N VAL A 26 11.82 -15.42 7.27
CA VAL A 26 11.13 -14.14 7.17
C VAL A 26 10.23 -14.14 5.94
N ILE A 27 8.94 -13.92 6.13
CA ILE A 27 7.95 -13.86 5.05
C ILE A 27 7.30 -12.48 5.07
N GLY A 28 7.37 -11.77 3.94
CA GLY A 28 6.61 -10.56 3.68
C GLY A 28 5.40 -10.88 2.78
N LEU A 29 4.28 -10.25 3.05
CA LEU A 29 3.09 -10.31 2.21
C LEU A 29 2.76 -8.92 1.69
N GLU A 30 2.47 -8.83 0.39
CA GLU A 30 1.96 -7.62 -0.25
C GLU A 30 0.59 -7.94 -0.85
N VAL A 31 -0.39 -7.12 -0.52
CA VAL A 31 -1.77 -7.28 -1.00
C VAL A 31 -2.16 -6.05 -1.80
N HIS A 32 -2.67 -6.26 -3.01
CA HIS A 32 -3.18 -5.20 -3.86
C HIS A 32 -4.71 -5.21 -3.83
N ALA A 33 -5.31 -4.09 -3.44
CA ALA A 33 -6.75 -3.87 -3.49
C ALA A 33 -7.03 -2.61 -4.31
N GLN A 34 -7.82 -2.73 -5.36
CA GLN A 34 -8.20 -1.61 -6.20
C GLN A 34 -9.55 -1.06 -5.74
N VAL A 35 -9.61 0.24 -5.48
CA VAL A 35 -10.88 0.90 -5.15
C VAL A 35 -11.78 0.95 -6.39
N ALA A 36 -13.08 0.73 -6.19
CA ALA A 36 -14.07 0.85 -7.25
C ALA A 36 -14.46 2.32 -7.44
N SER A 37 -14.14 2.88 -8.59
CA SER A 37 -14.48 4.24 -8.97
C SER A 37 -14.85 4.28 -10.46
N ASN A 38 -15.75 5.17 -10.85
CA ASN A 38 -16.17 5.33 -12.24
C ASN A 38 -15.13 6.07 -13.09
N SER A 39 -14.18 6.75 -12.46
CA SER A 39 -13.08 7.42 -13.12
C SER A 39 -11.75 7.13 -12.41
N LYS A 40 -10.65 7.35 -13.12
CA LYS A 40 -9.30 7.10 -12.63
C LYS A 40 -8.93 8.03 -11.47
N LEU A 41 -7.86 7.65 -10.75
CA LEU A 41 -7.38 8.42 -9.59
C LEU A 41 -6.98 9.85 -9.93
N PHE A 42 -6.37 10.08 -11.09
CA PHE A 42 -5.82 11.37 -11.49
C PHE A 42 -6.41 11.95 -12.77
N SER A 43 -7.44 11.32 -13.32
CA SER A 43 -8.10 11.78 -14.53
C SER A 43 -9.58 11.42 -14.53
N GLY A 44 -10.38 12.18 -15.30
CA GLY A 44 -11.80 11.92 -15.47
C GLY A 44 -12.13 10.76 -16.41
N SER A 45 -11.12 10.09 -16.97
CA SER A 45 -11.35 8.96 -17.86
C SER A 45 -11.97 7.76 -17.14
N SER A 46 -12.83 7.03 -17.85
CA SER A 46 -13.53 5.86 -17.34
C SER A 46 -12.57 4.75 -16.89
N THR A 47 -13.00 4.00 -15.89
CA THR A 47 -12.35 2.77 -15.40
C THR A 47 -13.06 1.50 -15.86
N GLU A 48 -14.04 1.61 -16.76
CA GLU A 48 -14.79 0.49 -17.29
C GLU A 48 -13.86 -0.54 -17.95
N PHE A 49 -14.02 -1.80 -17.54
CA PHE A 49 -13.21 -2.89 -18.07
C PHE A 49 -13.70 -3.35 -19.45
N GLY A 50 -12.78 -3.72 -20.32
CA GLY A 50 -13.10 -4.31 -21.64
C GLY A 50 -13.36 -3.31 -22.76
N ALA A 51 -13.07 -2.04 -22.56
CA ALA A 51 -13.13 -1.04 -23.62
C ALA A 51 -12.01 -1.22 -24.66
N GLU A 52 -12.19 -0.61 -25.83
CA GLU A 52 -11.17 -0.64 -26.87
C GLU A 52 -9.84 -0.01 -26.40
N PRO A 53 -8.70 -0.49 -26.89
CA PRO A 53 -7.40 0.08 -26.54
C PRO A 53 -7.35 1.60 -26.74
N ASN A 54 -6.79 2.32 -25.78
CA ASN A 54 -6.63 3.79 -25.79
C ASN A 54 -7.94 4.61 -25.87
N SER A 55 -9.10 4.01 -25.61
CA SER A 55 -10.38 4.73 -25.59
C SER A 55 -10.59 5.51 -24.28
N HIS A 56 -10.06 5.02 -23.17
CA HIS A 56 -10.16 5.66 -21.85
C HIS A 56 -8.93 6.54 -21.56
N VAL A 57 -8.74 7.56 -22.38
CA VAL A 57 -7.58 8.46 -22.31
C VAL A 57 -8.05 9.91 -22.29
N SER A 58 -7.63 10.66 -21.26
CA SER A 58 -7.77 12.11 -21.19
C SER A 58 -6.47 12.80 -21.59
N LEU A 59 -6.49 14.13 -21.65
CA LEU A 59 -5.28 14.93 -21.89
C LEU A 59 -4.23 14.73 -20.77
N VAL A 60 -4.68 14.47 -19.55
CA VAL A 60 -3.80 14.13 -18.40
C VAL A 60 -3.13 12.78 -18.64
N ASP A 61 -3.89 11.74 -19.03
CA ASP A 61 -3.35 10.41 -19.30
C ASP A 61 -2.35 10.44 -20.47
N ALA A 62 -2.62 11.28 -21.47
CA ALA A 62 -1.74 11.48 -22.63
C ALA A 62 -0.52 12.36 -22.33
N ALA A 63 -0.37 12.83 -21.10
CA ALA A 63 0.72 13.71 -20.66
C ALA A 63 0.90 14.96 -21.56
N MET A 64 -0.20 15.55 -22.00
CA MET A 64 -0.17 16.75 -22.82
C MET A 64 0.44 17.93 -22.08
N PRO A 65 1.22 18.80 -22.74
CA PRO A 65 1.84 19.95 -22.12
C PRO A 65 0.82 20.86 -21.39
N GLY A 66 1.14 21.24 -20.16
CA GLY A 66 0.28 22.09 -19.31
C GLY A 66 -0.83 21.37 -18.56
N MET A 67 -1.03 20.07 -18.78
CA MET A 67 -2.01 19.28 -18.03
C MET A 67 -1.43 18.83 -16.70
N LEU A 68 -2.19 19.09 -15.63
CA LEU A 68 -1.85 18.62 -14.29
C LEU A 68 -2.93 17.66 -13.78
N PRO A 69 -2.55 16.58 -13.09
CA PRO A 69 -3.49 15.64 -12.51
C PRO A 69 -4.28 16.30 -11.38
N VAL A 70 -5.56 15.94 -11.27
CA VAL A 70 -6.42 16.29 -10.14
C VAL A 70 -6.89 14.99 -9.51
N ILE A 71 -6.76 14.90 -8.19
CA ILE A 71 -7.10 13.68 -7.46
C ILE A 71 -8.61 13.46 -7.42
N ASN A 72 -9.02 12.20 -7.58
CA ASN A 72 -10.41 11.78 -7.49
C ASN A 72 -10.83 11.66 -6.01
N GLU A 73 -11.79 12.47 -5.60
CA GLU A 73 -12.32 12.52 -4.23
C GLU A 73 -12.88 11.16 -3.77
N GLU A 74 -13.59 10.44 -4.63
CA GLU A 74 -14.14 9.12 -4.28
C GLU A 74 -13.04 8.10 -3.97
N CYS A 75 -11.93 8.12 -4.72
CA CYS A 75 -10.80 7.24 -4.43
C CYS A 75 -10.18 7.56 -3.05
N VAL A 76 -10.06 8.83 -2.70
CA VAL A 76 -9.56 9.26 -1.38
C VAL A 76 -10.54 8.84 -0.29
N ALA A 77 -11.84 9.05 -0.48
CA ALA A 77 -12.86 8.65 0.48
C ALA A 77 -12.85 7.13 0.74
N GLN A 78 -12.68 6.31 -0.31
CA GLN A 78 -12.57 4.86 -0.17
C GLN A 78 -11.28 4.45 0.54
N ALA A 79 -10.15 5.10 0.24
CA ALA A 79 -8.90 4.86 0.95
C ALA A 79 -9.04 5.17 2.44
N ILE A 80 -9.66 6.28 2.80
CA ILE A 80 -9.93 6.65 4.20
C ILE A 80 -10.84 5.61 4.88
N ARG A 81 -11.93 5.19 4.23
CA ARG A 81 -12.82 4.15 4.77
C ARG A 81 -12.08 2.85 5.03
N THR A 82 -11.20 2.44 4.10
CA THR A 82 -10.35 1.26 4.26
C THR A 82 -9.40 1.42 5.46
N GLY A 83 -8.74 2.56 5.55
CA GLY A 83 -7.84 2.86 6.66
C GLY A 83 -8.55 2.84 8.02
N LEU A 84 -9.77 3.41 8.10
CA LEU A 84 -10.57 3.34 9.33
C LEU A 84 -10.96 1.89 9.69
N GLY A 85 -11.26 1.06 8.69
CA GLY A 85 -11.54 -0.37 8.89
C GLY A 85 -10.33 -1.16 9.40
N LEU A 86 -9.13 -0.74 9.04
CA LEU A 86 -7.85 -1.30 9.51
C LEU A 86 -7.34 -0.62 10.79
N LYS A 87 -8.12 0.27 11.43
CA LYS A 87 -7.71 1.10 12.57
C LYS A 87 -6.41 1.88 12.29
N ALA A 88 -6.18 2.22 11.04
CA ALA A 88 -4.97 2.88 10.58
C ALA A 88 -4.98 4.38 10.88
N GLN A 89 -3.79 4.95 10.95
CA GLN A 89 -3.61 6.38 11.01
C GLN A 89 -3.99 7.02 9.67
N ILE A 90 -4.89 7.99 9.67
CA ILE A 90 -5.24 8.78 8.49
C ILE A 90 -4.43 10.08 8.50
N ASN A 91 -3.68 10.33 7.45
CA ASN A 91 -2.87 11.54 7.30
C ASN A 91 -3.66 12.64 6.57
N ASN A 92 -3.88 13.78 7.23
CA ASN A 92 -4.56 14.95 6.65
C ASN A 92 -3.73 15.64 5.55
N ARG A 93 -2.45 15.34 5.48
CA ARG A 93 -1.54 15.73 4.40
C ARG A 93 -0.86 14.48 3.89
N SER A 94 -0.89 14.29 2.59
CA SER A 94 -0.19 13.17 1.95
C SER A 94 0.66 13.66 0.77
N ILE A 95 1.66 12.86 0.41
CA ILE A 95 2.58 13.15 -0.68
C ILE A 95 2.54 11.99 -1.66
N PHE A 96 2.46 12.33 -2.94
CA PHE A 96 2.61 11.37 -4.03
C PHE A 96 4.04 11.45 -4.57
N ASP A 97 4.63 10.29 -4.75
CA ASP A 97 5.97 10.08 -5.26
C ASP A 97 5.90 9.40 -6.63
N ARG A 98 6.99 9.46 -7.35
CA ARG A 98 7.14 8.75 -8.61
C ARG A 98 8.20 7.66 -8.47
N LYS A 99 7.75 6.42 -8.51
CA LYS A 99 8.62 5.24 -8.53
C LYS A 99 8.99 4.93 -9.97
N ASN A 100 10.23 5.16 -10.33
CA ASN A 100 10.73 4.87 -11.68
C ASN A 100 11.21 3.42 -11.75
N TYR A 101 10.80 2.70 -12.77
CA TYR A 101 11.36 1.41 -13.15
C TYR A 101 11.13 1.14 -14.64
N PHE A 102 12.00 0.34 -15.24
CA PHE A 102 12.02 0.13 -16.68
C PHE A 102 11.80 -1.36 -16.99
N TYR A 103 10.56 -1.71 -17.27
CA TYR A 103 10.16 -3.05 -17.65
C TYR A 103 9.30 -3.01 -18.92
N PRO A 104 9.30 -4.08 -19.72
CA PRO A 104 8.50 -4.14 -20.96
C PRO A 104 7.00 -4.01 -20.75
N ASP A 105 6.49 -4.40 -19.59
CA ASP A 105 5.08 -4.34 -19.19
C ASP A 105 4.63 -2.94 -18.75
N LEU A 106 5.57 -2.01 -18.53
CA LEU A 106 5.29 -0.63 -18.16
C LEU A 106 6.05 0.36 -19.06
N PRO A 107 5.57 0.62 -20.29
CA PRO A 107 6.27 1.46 -21.27
C PRO A 107 6.56 2.88 -20.79
N GLN A 108 5.71 3.48 -19.93
CA GLN A 108 5.95 4.81 -19.37
C GLN A 108 7.13 4.85 -18.39
N GLY A 109 7.60 3.72 -17.89
CA GLY A 109 8.78 3.61 -17.03
C GLY A 109 8.62 4.18 -15.62
N TYR A 110 7.41 4.51 -15.17
CA TYR A 110 7.15 4.97 -13.82
C TYR A 110 5.74 4.61 -13.32
N GLN A 111 5.58 4.62 -12.03
CA GLN A 111 4.32 4.46 -11.30
C GLN A 111 4.19 5.57 -10.26
N ILE A 112 3.02 6.19 -10.15
CA ILE A 112 2.73 7.08 -9.03
C ILE A 112 2.49 6.22 -7.80
N SER A 113 3.16 6.57 -6.72
CA SER A 113 3.08 5.86 -5.44
C SER A 113 3.08 6.83 -4.26
N GLN A 114 2.99 6.30 -3.05
CA GLN A 114 3.17 7.07 -1.82
C GLN A 114 4.15 6.30 -0.92
N TYR A 115 5.15 6.96 -0.38
CA TYR A 115 6.17 6.34 0.47
C TYR A 115 6.21 6.97 1.87
N GLU A 116 6.58 8.25 1.97
CA GLU A 116 6.81 8.89 3.27
C GLU A 116 5.51 9.24 4.02
N ILE A 117 4.54 9.82 3.31
CA ILE A 117 3.28 10.28 3.91
C ILE A 117 2.12 9.79 3.04
N PRO A 118 1.74 8.51 3.15
CA PRO A 118 0.56 7.98 2.45
C PRO A 118 -0.74 8.54 3.04
N VAL A 119 -1.84 8.44 2.31
CA VAL A 119 -3.17 8.78 2.84
C VAL A 119 -3.51 7.93 4.05
N VAL A 120 -3.17 6.64 3.98
CA VAL A 120 -3.36 5.67 5.07
C VAL A 120 -1.99 5.20 5.53
N GLY A 121 -1.67 5.45 6.79
CA GLY A 121 -0.44 5.03 7.44
C GLY A 121 -0.57 3.66 8.10
N GLU A 122 0.18 3.47 9.18
CA GLU A 122 0.18 2.22 9.94
C GLU A 122 -1.19 1.87 10.48
N GLY A 123 -1.54 0.59 10.44
CA GLY A 123 -2.80 0.05 10.92
C GLY A 123 -2.62 -1.34 11.49
N GLU A 124 -3.74 -1.99 11.84
CA GLU A 124 -3.72 -3.34 12.40
C GLU A 124 -4.84 -4.21 11.86
N VAL A 125 -4.55 -5.50 11.70
CA VAL A 125 -5.52 -6.54 11.39
C VAL A 125 -5.49 -7.59 12.48
N LEU A 126 -6.67 -7.92 12.99
CA LEU A 126 -6.83 -9.05 13.90
C LEU A 126 -7.10 -10.31 13.08
N ILE A 127 -6.31 -11.34 13.33
CA ILE A 127 -6.47 -12.64 12.69
C ILE A 127 -6.63 -13.71 13.76
N ASP A 128 -7.49 -14.69 13.49
CA ASP A 128 -7.66 -15.84 14.37
C ASP A 128 -6.93 -17.04 13.78
N ILE A 129 -6.00 -17.58 14.55
CA ILE A 129 -5.23 -18.77 14.19
C ILE A 129 -5.37 -19.78 15.32
N ASP A 130 -5.94 -20.94 15.01
CA ASP A 130 -6.12 -22.05 15.96
C ASP A 130 -6.87 -21.64 17.26
N GLY A 131 -7.79 -20.69 17.16
CA GLY A 131 -8.58 -20.19 18.30
C GLY A 131 -7.87 -19.10 19.12
N GLU A 132 -6.72 -18.64 18.70
CA GLU A 132 -6.02 -17.50 19.28
C GLU A 132 -6.09 -16.28 18.35
N THR A 133 -6.48 -15.14 18.89
CA THR A 133 -6.48 -13.88 18.16
C THR A 133 -5.07 -13.27 18.17
N LYS A 134 -4.53 -12.99 16.99
CA LYS A 134 -3.23 -12.30 16.81
C LYS A 134 -3.44 -11.00 16.07
N THR A 135 -2.60 -10.01 16.42
CA THR A 135 -2.55 -8.72 15.72
C THR A 135 -1.40 -8.73 14.73
N VAL A 136 -1.68 -8.32 13.50
CA VAL A 136 -0.69 -8.07 12.45
C VAL A 136 -0.73 -6.58 12.14
N GLY A 137 0.42 -5.93 12.14
CA GLY A 137 0.61 -4.51 11.82
C GLY A 137 1.21 -4.31 10.44
#